data_654b5ed274c63d4207d08e2f383b2d12
#
_entry.id   654b5ed274c63d4207d08e2f383b2d12
#
_cell.length_a   1.000
_cell.length_b   1.000
_cell.length_c   1.000
_cell.angle_alpha   90.00
_cell.angle_beta   90.00
_cell.angle_gamma   90.00
#
_symmetry.space_group_name_H-M   'P 1'
#
loop_
_entity.id
_entity.type
_entity.pdbx_description
1 polymer ?
#
loop_
_entity_poly.entity_id
_entity_poly.type
_entity_poly.pdbx_seq_one_letter_code
_entity_poly.pdbx_strand_id
1 'polypeptide(L)'
;MRNTKRRPVGVGEMLKLEFLEPMGITSKMLAEAMGVHRNTVSHLINGGVLTAPVAIKLAAALGNTPEFWLNIQHAVNLWDIRNRFEDEAQSVTPLLGNKSSNQLG
;
A
#
# COMPACT_ATOMS: atom_id res chain seq x y z
N MET A 1 -0.79 -8.94 -18.54
CA MET A 1 0.25 -8.34 -19.10
C MET A 1 1.33 -8.10 -18.13
N ARG A 2 2.41 -7.83 -18.69
CA ARG A 2 3.48 -7.74 -17.85
C ARG A 2 3.41 -6.54 -17.08
N ASN A 3 3.71 -6.60 -15.91
CA ASN A 3 3.68 -5.50 -15.10
C ASN A 3 4.81 -4.64 -15.29
N THR A 4 4.82 -3.56 -14.61
CA THR A 4 5.95 -2.70 -14.63
C THR A 4 7.11 -3.41 -14.04
N LYS A 5 8.26 -3.01 -14.36
CA LYS A 5 9.45 -3.57 -13.85
C LYS A 5 9.74 -3.11 -12.48
N ARG A 6 9.07 -2.06 -12.02
CA ARG A 6 9.37 -1.49 -10.73
C ARG A 6 8.28 -1.76 -9.76
N ARG A 7 8.63 -2.01 -8.53
CA ARG A 7 7.69 -2.07 -7.44
C ARG A 7 7.07 -0.71 -7.24
N PRO A 8 5.75 -0.61 -7.05
CA PRO A 8 5.12 0.68 -6.78
C PRO A 8 5.65 1.32 -5.51
N VAL A 9 5.54 2.63 -5.43
CA VAL A 9 5.95 3.35 -4.22
C VAL A 9 5.06 2.91 -3.06
N GLY A 10 5.67 2.61 -1.93
CA GLY A 10 4.93 2.16 -0.76
C GLY A 10 4.44 3.31 0.09
N VAL A 11 3.63 2.95 1.09
CA VAL A 11 3.05 3.92 2.00
C VAL A 11 4.14 4.70 2.75
N GLY A 12 5.15 4.00 3.25
CA GLY A 12 6.20 4.67 4.01
C GLY A 12 6.97 5.66 3.18
N GLU A 13 7.29 5.29 1.96
CA GLU A 13 8.00 6.17 1.05
C GLU A 13 7.16 7.40 0.67
N MET A 14 5.90 7.16 0.33
CA MET A 14 5.00 8.25 -0.01
C MET A 14 4.87 9.20 1.17
N LEU A 15 4.66 8.65 2.36
CA LEU A 15 4.50 9.45 3.56
C LEU A 15 5.74 10.30 3.82
N LYS A 16 6.90 9.69 3.77
CA LYS A 16 8.14 10.38 4.10
C LYS A 16 8.48 11.45 3.07
N LEU A 17 8.44 11.08 1.79
CA LEU A 17 8.97 11.94 0.74
C LEU A 17 7.97 13.00 0.25
N GLU A 18 6.69 12.71 0.32
CA GLU A 18 5.69 13.62 -0.21
C GLU A 18 4.98 14.44 0.85
N PHE A 19 5.07 14.03 2.11
CA PHE A 19 4.36 14.73 3.18
C PHE A 19 5.28 15.20 4.28
N LEU A 20 6.02 14.31 4.90
CA LEU A 20 6.78 14.68 6.09
C LEU A 20 7.94 15.63 5.77
N GLU A 21 8.76 15.24 4.82
CA GLU A 21 9.93 16.06 4.50
C GLU A 21 9.55 17.40 3.91
N PRO A 22 8.68 17.46 2.89
CA PRO A 22 8.33 18.77 2.32
C PRO A 22 7.63 19.70 3.30
N MET A 23 6.87 19.15 4.24
CA MET A 23 6.09 19.96 5.17
C MET A 23 6.77 20.18 6.50
N GLY A 24 7.95 19.62 6.69
CA GLY A 24 8.67 19.77 7.96
C GLY A 24 7.98 19.10 9.12
N ILE A 25 7.26 18.00 8.85
CA ILE A 25 6.56 17.27 9.91
C ILE A 25 7.45 16.13 10.37
N THR A 26 7.68 16.05 11.69
CA THR A 26 8.47 14.95 12.23
C THR A 26 7.57 13.77 12.55
N SER A 27 8.18 12.59 12.70
CA SER A 27 7.44 11.40 13.11
C SER A 27 6.70 11.62 14.43
N LYS A 28 7.35 12.34 15.35
CA LYS A 28 6.74 12.63 16.64
C LYS A 28 5.50 13.50 16.48
N MET A 29 5.61 14.54 15.67
CA MET A 29 4.48 15.43 15.41
C MET A 29 3.31 14.65 14.81
N LEU A 30 3.61 13.80 13.85
CA LEU A 30 2.56 13.03 13.20
C LEU A 30 1.91 12.05 14.18
N ALA A 31 2.73 11.36 14.97
CA ALA A 31 2.19 10.39 15.93
C ALA A 31 1.28 11.09 16.94
N GLU A 32 1.68 12.27 17.40
CA GLU A 32 0.85 13.03 18.33
C GLU A 32 -0.45 13.44 17.69
N ALA A 33 -0.40 13.89 16.45
CA ALA A 33 -1.62 14.28 15.74
C ALA A 33 -2.55 13.10 15.54
N MET A 34 -2.00 11.93 15.26
CA MET A 34 -2.79 10.73 15.05
C MET A 34 -3.27 10.09 16.37
N GLY A 35 -2.68 10.47 17.48
CA GLY A 35 -3.00 9.83 18.75
C GLY A 35 -2.46 8.43 18.87
N VAL A 36 -1.31 8.17 18.26
CA VAL A 36 -0.69 6.83 18.32
C VAL A 36 0.72 6.95 18.83
N HIS A 37 1.29 5.82 19.17
CA HIS A 37 2.69 5.78 19.62
C HIS A 37 3.60 6.07 18.44
N ARG A 38 4.73 6.69 18.73
CA ARG A 38 5.72 7.02 17.72
C ARG A 38 6.18 5.80 16.94
N ASN A 39 6.21 4.64 17.58
CA ASN A 39 6.59 3.40 16.90
C ASN A 39 5.66 3.03 15.77
N THR A 40 4.38 3.40 15.85
CA THR A 40 3.44 3.14 14.77
C THR A 40 3.86 3.89 13.51
N VAL A 41 4.26 5.15 13.66
CA VAL A 41 4.71 5.95 12.52
C VAL A 41 6.03 5.41 11.97
N SER A 42 6.96 5.07 12.86
CA SER A 42 8.24 4.51 12.42
C SER A 42 8.05 3.21 11.65
N HIS A 43 7.12 2.38 12.12
CA HIS A 43 6.82 1.12 11.44
C HIS A 43 6.34 1.37 10.01
N LEU A 44 5.46 2.35 9.82
CA LEU A 44 4.98 2.69 8.49
C LEU A 44 6.10 3.19 7.58
N ILE A 45 6.92 4.10 8.11
CA ILE A 45 8.01 4.69 7.34
C ILE A 45 8.99 3.61 6.89
N ASN A 46 9.21 2.62 7.73
CA ASN A 46 10.15 1.55 7.45
C ASN A 46 9.56 0.38 6.70
N GLY A 47 8.39 0.57 6.09
CA GLY A 47 7.84 -0.43 5.20
C GLY A 47 6.83 -1.36 5.84
N GLY A 48 6.39 -1.08 7.06
CA GLY A 48 5.37 -1.91 7.69
C GLY A 48 4.03 -1.78 7.01
N VAL A 49 3.17 -2.75 7.25
CA VAL A 49 1.87 -2.80 6.62
C VAL A 49 0.93 -1.78 7.24
N LEU A 50 0.23 -1.06 6.39
CA LEU A 50 -0.78 -0.11 6.82
C LEU A 50 -2.10 -0.83 7.03
N THR A 51 -2.68 -0.67 8.22
CA THR A 51 -4.00 -1.23 8.49
C THR A 51 -5.06 -0.16 8.32
N ALA A 52 -6.32 -0.58 8.19
CA ALA A 52 -7.41 0.37 7.99
C ALA A 52 -7.56 1.37 9.15
N PRO A 53 -7.49 0.93 10.43
CA PRO A 53 -7.59 1.91 11.52
C PRO A 53 -6.49 2.97 11.47
N VAL A 54 -5.28 2.55 11.14
CA VAL A 54 -4.16 3.51 11.07
C VAL A 54 -4.35 4.42 9.86
N ALA A 55 -4.87 3.89 8.74
CA ALA A 55 -5.12 4.71 7.56
C ALA A 55 -6.12 5.83 7.85
N ILE A 56 -7.15 5.53 8.65
CA ILE A 56 -8.14 6.53 9.02
C ILE A 56 -7.47 7.66 9.81
N LYS A 57 -6.64 7.31 10.78
CA LYS A 57 -5.97 8.31 11.60
C LYS A 57 -4.95 9.11 10.80
N LEU A 58 -4.22 8.43 9.92
CA LEU A 58 -3.23 9.08 9.09
C LEU A 58 -3.90 10.09 8.15
N ALA A 59 -4.98 9.68 7.52
CA ALA A 59 -5.70 10.56 6.61
C ALA A 59 -6.25 11.78 7.33
N ALA A 60 -6.79 11.58 8.53
CA ALA A 60 -7.31 12.69 9.31
C ALA A 60 -6.19 13.67 9.67
N ALA A 61 -5.02 13.17 10.01
CA ALA A 61 -3.91 14.03 10.40
C ALA A 61 -3.38 14.83 9.22
N LEU A 62 -3.37 14.23 8.04
CA LEU A 62 -2.78 14.87 6.86
C LEU A 62 -3.79 15.52 5.93
N GLY A 63 -5.08 15.37 6.21
CA GLY A 63 -6.10 16.07 5.43
C GLY A 63 -6.43 15.42 4.11
N ASN A 64 -6.20 14.12 3.99
CA ASN A 64 -6.62 13.39 2.79
C ASN A 64 -7.55 12.26 3.22
N THR A 65 -7.66 11.17 2.44
CA THR A 65 -8.64 10.14 2.72
C THR A 65 -7.97 8.82 3.04
N PRO A 66 -8.63 7.95 3.81
CA PRO A 66 -8.08 6.62 4.05
C PRO A 66 -7.88 5.84 2.77
N GLU A 67 -8.77 6.03 1.79
CA GLU A 67 -8.67 5.35 0.51
C GLU A 67 -7.37 5.68 -0.22
N PHE A 68 -6.94 6.93 -0.13
CA PHE A 68 -5.68 7.33 -0.73
C PHE A 68 -4.54 6.43 -0.25
N TRP A 69 -4.46 6.26 1.07
CA TRP A 69 -3.38 5.47 1.67
C TRP A 69 -3.56 3.98 1.44
N LEU A 70 -4.80 3.50 1.56
CA LEU A 70 -5.07 2.07 1.38
C LEU A 70 -4.88 1.63 -0.07
N ASN A 71 -5.15 2.52 -1.02
CA ASN A 71 -4.90 2.20 -2.42
C ASN A 71 -3.41 2.03 -2.70
N ILE A 72 -2.58 2.84 -2.06
CA ILE A 72 -1.14 2.69 -2.19
C ILE A 72 -0.70 1.34 -1.63
N GLN A 73 -1.20 0.99 -0.44
CA GLN A 73 -0.87 -0.30 0.17
C GLN A 73 -1.35 -1.45 -0.71
N HIS A 74 -2.54 -1.31 -1.29
CA HIS A 74 -3.12 -2.36 -2.12
C HIS A 74 -2.27 -2.58 -3.38
N ALA A 75 -1.80 -1.52 -4.00
CA ALA A 75 -0.97 -1.65 -5.21
C ALA A 75 0.31 -2.40 -4.91
N VAL A 76 0.93 -2.10 -3.76
CA VAL A 76 2.15 -2.79 -3.36
C VAL A 76 1.86 -4.25 -3.08
N ASN A 77 0.76 -4.51 -2.38
CA ASN A 77 0.39 -5.89 -2.05
C ASN A 77 0.16 -6.70 -3.32
N LEU A 78 -0.54 -6.12 -4.29
CA LEU A 78 -0.79 -6.82 -5.54
C LEU A 78 0.49 -7.10 -6.29
N TRP A 79 1.39 -6.12 -6.33
CA TRP A 79 2.65 -6.30 -7.03
C TRP A 79 3.46 -7.44 -6.41
N ASP A 80 3.56 -7.43 -5.06
CA ASP A 80 4.31 -8.45 -4.35
C ASP A 80 3.72 -9.83 -4.57
N ILE A 81 2.38 -9.92 -4.49
CA ILE A 81 1.71 -11.20 -4.63
C ILE A 81 1.84 -11.72 -6.05
N ARG A 82 1.68 -10.87 -7.03
CA ARG A 82 1.81 -11.31 -8.42
C ARG A 82 3.21 -11.82 -8.71
N ASN A 83 4.22 -11.14 -8.18
CA ASN A 83 5.58 -11.55 -8.45
C ASN A 83 5.97 -12.83 -7.73
N ARG A 84 5.28 -13.14 -6.61
CA ARG A 84 5.60 -14.34 -5.86
C ARG A 84 4.80 -15.55 -6.29
N PHE A 85 3.55 -15.33 -6.70
CA PHE A 85 2.63 -16.45 -6.91
C PHE A 85 2.13 -16.56 -8.33
N GLU A 86 2.74 -15.87 -9.26
CA GLU A 86 2.29 -15.93 -10.63
C GLU A 86 2.37 -17.35 -11.19
N ASP A 87 3.48 -18.04 -10.89
CA ASP A 87 3.63 -19.40 -11.36
C ASP A 87 2.58 -20.31 -10.76
N GLU A 88 2.26 -20.09 -9.50
CA GLU A 88 1.26 -20.90 -8.84
C GLU A 88 -0.11 -20.71 -9.47
N ALA A 89 -0.42 -19.47 -9.84
CA ALA A 89 -1.69 -19.19 -10.47
C ALA A 89 -1.81 -19.91 -11.81
N GLN A 90 -0.70 -20.05 -12.52
CA GLN A 90 -0.72 -20.73 -13.81
C GLN A 90 -1.02 -22.20 -13.67
N SER A 91 -0.77 -22.80 -12.53
CA SER A 91 -1.07 -24.20 -12.34
C SER A 91 -2.50 -24.45 -11.91
N VAL A 92 -3.27 -23.40 -11.68
CA VAL A 92 -4.66 -23.53 -11.32
C VAL A 92 -5.49 -23.82 -12.57
N THR A 93 -6.42 -24.76 -12.47
CA THR A 93 -7.28 -25.11 -13.58
C THR A 93 -8.50 -24.20 -13.56
N PRO A 94 -8.70 -23.38 -14.59
CA PRO A 94 -9.89 -22.52 -14.61
C PRO A 94 -11.14 -23.35 -14.76
N LEU A 95 -12.14 -23.05 -13.99
CA LEU A 95 -13.42 -23.73 -14.11
C LEU A 95 -14.39 -23.00 -15.03
N LEU A 96 -14.14 -21.73 -15.24
CA LEU A 96 -14.99 -20.93 -16.10
C LEU A 96 -14.15 -20.26 -17.14
N GLY A 97 -14.68 -20.18 -18.20
CA GLY A 97 -14.00 -19.41 -19.18
C GLY A 97 -12.95 -20.04 -19.91
N ASN A 98 -12.51 -20.01 -19.99
CA ASN A 98 -11.78 -19.87 -20.70
C ASN A 98 -11.40 -19.49 -21.13
N LYS A 99 -11.37 -19.29 -21.27
CA LYS A 99 -11.09 -18.81 -21.82
C LYS A 99 -10.43 -18.27 -21.86
N SER A 100 -10.16 -18.35 -22.06
CA SER A 100 -9.64 -17.87 -22.22
C SER A 100 -9.49 -17.30 -22.07
N SER A 101 -9.51 -17.30 -22.17
CA SER A 101 -9.57 -16.83 -22.26
C SER A 101 -9.98 -16.33 -22.13
N ASN A 102 -10.19 -16.30 -22.38
CA ASN A 102 -10.81 -15.99 -22.48
C ASN A 102 -11.44 -15.62 -22.15
N GLN A 103 -11.68 -15.31 -22.06
CA GLN A 103 -12.45 -15.13 -21.89
C GLN A 103 -13.15 -14.83 -21.44
N LEU A 104 -13.49 -14.57 -21.39
CA LEU A 104 -14.22 -14.43 -21.10
C LEU A 104 -14.25 -14.17 -21.15
N GLY A 105 -13.88 -14.29 -21.55
CA GLY A 105 -13.79 -14.30 -21.79
C GLY A 105 -13.59 -14.26 -21.86
#